data_5a29252b3a9c7820ca497c82f10c53c4
#
_entry.id   5a29252b3a9c7820ca497c82f10c53c4
#
_cell.length_a   1.000
_cell.length_b   1.000
_cell.length_c   1.000
_cell.angle_alpha   90.00
_cell.angle_beta   90.00
_cell.angle_gamma   90.00
#
_symmetry.space_group_name_H-M   'P 1'
#
loop_
_entity.id
_entity.type
_entity.pdbx_description
1 polymer ?
#
loop_
_entity_poly.entity_id
_entity_poly.type
_entity_poly.pdbx_seq_one_letter_code
_entity_poly.pdbx_strand_id
1 'polypeptide(L)'
;MITSLTEIQAQLYGDIQMPNHCHNRVTIYGSGNDTDETRAQIAKLKQIFEDENTFGQIIPEPDWPNMPLLTSDNLYGNKYGNDGELPQKVEDPWTRYVFISTGITDQRWYDWRVQNWDTKWDAYDVVVTDDDPDQLEVEFNTAWSPPEAICHAIREQYPDLAVSWFYDEPGCEYAGYL
;
A
#
# COMPACT_ATOMS: atom_id res chain seq x y z
N MET A 1 -5.02 8.82 38.79
CA MET A 1 -4.73 7.57 38.04
C MET A 1 -4.25 8.02 36.67
N ILE A 2 -3.01 7.72 36.33
CA ILE A 2 -2.44 8.08 35.02
C ILE A 2 -2.84 6.96 34.07
N THR A 3 -3.82 7.23 33.20
CA THR A 3 -4.18 6.33 32.11
C THR A 3 -2.98 6.25 31.17
N SER A 4 -2.49 5.05 30.87
CA SER A 4 -1.35 4.88 29.99
C SER A 4 -1.69 5.39 28.57
N LEU A 5 -0.68 5.88 27.83
CA LEU A 5 -0.84 6.27 26.43
C LEU A 5 -1.48 5.15 25.59
N THR A 6 -1.21 3.89 25.93
CA THR A 6 -1.78 2.71 25.29
C THR A 6 -3.29 2.57 25.53
N GLU A 7 -3.78 2.91 26.74
CA GLU A 7 -5.23 2.87 27.05
C GLU A 7 -5.99 4.03 26.40
N ILE A 8 -5.35 5.20 26.27
CA ILE A 8 -5.92 6.35 25.54
C ILE A 8 -5.99 6.03 24.04
N GLN A 9 -4.98 5.38 23.49
CA GLN A 9 -4.99 4.92 22.09
C GLN A 9 -6.09 3.89 21.86
N ALA A 10 -6.27 2.90 22.72
CA ALA A 10 -7.34 1.90 22.59
C ALA A 10 -8.74 2.51 22.72
N GLN A 11 -8.93 3.60 23.48
CA GLN A 11 -10.21 4.30 23.61
C GLN A 11 -10.54 5.22 22.41
N LEU A 12 -9.52 5.78 21.75
CA LEU A 12 -9.67 6.63 20.57
C LEU A 12 -9.89 5.85 19.28
N TYR A 13 -9.36 4.63 19.22
CA TYR A 13 -9.42 3.77 18.03
C TYR A 13 -10.24 2.50 18.33
N GLY A 14 -11.54 2.69 18.71
CA GLY A 14 -12.44 1.55 18.91
C GLY A 14 -12.34 0.57 17.72
N ASP A 15 -12.08 -0.72 18.07
CA ASP A 15 -12.01 -1.88 17.18
C ASP A 15 -11.42 -1.57 15.79
N ILE A 16 -10.12 -1.34 15.73
CA ILE A 16 -9.39 -1.52 14.47
C ILE A 16 -9.49 -3.02 14.21
N GLN A 17 -10.48 -3.41 13.43
CA GLN A 17 -10.58 -4.75 12.90
C GLN A 17 -9.31 -4.97 12.11
N MET A 18 -8.37 -5.74 12.69
CA MET A 18 -7.15 -6.08 11.96
C MET A 18 -7.58 -6.76 10.68
N PRO A 19 -7.15 -6.29 9.53
CA PRO A 19 -7.54 -6.92 8.27
C PRO A 19 -7.01 -8.34 8.25
N ASN A 20 -7.71 -9.22 7.56
CA ASN A 20 -7.10 -10.48 7.17
C ASN A 20 -5.83 -10.17 6.38
N HIS A 21 -4.77 -10.91 6.71
CA HIS A 21 -3.49 -10.77 6.02
C HIS A 21 -3.50 -11.64 4.77
N CYS A 22 -3.24 -11.05 3.63
CA CYS A 22 -2.94 -11.77 2.41
C CYS A 22 -1.41 -11.86 2.28
N HIS A 23 -0.88 -13.08 2.33
CA HIS A 23 0.54 -13.34 2.18
C HIS A 23 0.91 -13.41 0.72
N ASN A 24 1.94 -12.70 0.32
CA ASN A 24 2.42 -12.64 -1.06
C ASN A 24 3.85 -13.19 -1.11
N ARG A 25 4.11 -14.07 -2.07
CA ARG A 25 5.44 -14.60 -2.40
C ARG A 25 5.72 -14.37 -3.86
N VAL A 26 6.73 -13.58 -4.12
CA VAL A 26 7.06 -13.11 -5.48
C VAL A 26 8.46 -13.55 -5.85
N THR A 27 8.58 -14.16 -7.02
CA THR A 27 9.88 -14.46 -7.63
C THR A 27 9.95 -13.73 -8.96
N ILE A 28 11.01 -12.94 -9.16
CA ILE A 28 11.26 -12.15 -10.37
C ILE A 28 12.62 -12.54 -10.93
N TYR A 29 12.69 -12.86 -12.22
CA TYR A 29 13.92 -13.31 -12.89
C TYR A 29 13.89 -12.92 -14.37
N GLY A 30 15.04 -13.00 -15.05
CA GLY A 30 15.15 -12.72 -16.47
C GLY A 30 14.36 -13.74 -17.32
N SER A 31 13.55 -13.27 -18.28
CA SER A 31 12.66 -14.12 -19.07
C SER A 31 13.34 -14.92 -20.19
N GLY A 32 14.66 -14.83 -20.36
CA GLY A 32 15.31 -15.59 -21.44
C GLY A 32 16.83 -15.45 -21.58
N ASN A 33 17.40 -14.31 -21.23
CA ASN A 33 18.85 -14.12 -21.20
C ASN A 33 19.18 -13.21 -20.01
N ASP A 34 19.98 -13.72 -19.08
CA ASP A 34 20.49 -12.93 -17.98
C ASP A 34 21.52 -11.93 -18.52
N THR A 35 21.07 -10.71 -18.71
CA THR A 35 21.86 -9.60 -19.22
C THR A 35 22.17 -8.62 -18.09
N ASP A 36 23.14 -7.75 -18.27
CA ASP A 36 23.42 -6.67 -17.32
C ASP A 36 22.19 -5.74 -17.16
N GLU A 37 21.35 -5.65 -18.19
CA GLU A 37 20.11 -4.86 -18.16
C GLU A 37 19.03 -5.51 -17.26
N THR A 38 18.81 -6.83 -17.40
CA THR A 38 17.87 -7.56 -16.54
C THR A 38 18.33 -7.54 -15.07
N ARG A 39 19.62 -7.67 -14.81
CA ARG A 39 20.19 -7.51 -13.45
C ARG A 39 19.97 -6.12 -12.88
N ALA A 40 20.13 -5.08 -13.69
CA ALA A 40 19.87 -3.71 -13.25
C ALA A 40 18.40 -3.46 -12.94
N GLN A 41 17.47 -4.06 -13.71
CA GLN A 41 16.03 -4.01 -13.45
C GLN A 41 15.66 -4.75 -12.17
N ILE A 42 16.23 -5.94 -11.94
CA ILE A 42 16.05 -6.72 -10.72
C ILE A 42 16.57 -5.95 -9.50
N ALA A 43 17.78 -5.37 -9.58
CA ALA A 43 18.34 -4.56 -8.51
C ALA A 43 17.48 -3.33 -8.19
N LYS A 44 16.88 -2.70 -9.21
CA LYS A 44 15.95 -1.57 -9.01
C LYS A 44 14.67 -2.01 -8.30
N LEU A 45 14.08 -3.13 -8.73
CA LEU A 45 12.88 -3.67 -8.07
C LEU A 45 13.18 -4.07 -6.62
N LYS A 46 14.35 -4.68 -6.37
CA LYS A 46 14.81 -4.98 -5.03
C LYS A 46 14.80 -3.72 -4.15
N GLN A 47 15.41 -2.62 -4.62
CA GLN A 47 15.42 -1.36 -3.89
C GLN A 47 14.00 -0.85 -3.60
N ILE A 48 13.09 -0.95 -4.56
CA ILE A 48 11.68 -0.56 -4.37
C ILE A 48 11.02 -1.37 -3.26
N PHE A 49 11.26 -2.69 -3.18
CA PHE A 49 10.69 -3.52 -2.12
C PHE A 49 11.36 -3.32 -0.75
N GLU A 50 12.59 -2.86 -0.71
CA GLU A 50 13.30 -2.50 0.53
C GLU A 50 12.90 -1.12 1.08
N ASP A 51 12.29 -0.27 0.27
CA ASP A 51 11.83 1.07 0.65
C ASP A 51 10.44 1.06 1.31
N GLU A 52 10.14 2.11 2.10
CA GLU A 52 8.88 2.25 2.85
C GLU A 52 7.64 2.52 1.99
N ASN A 53 7.77 2.91 0.73
CA ASN A 53 6.66 3.24 -0.18
C ASN A 53 6.71 2.38 -1.43
N THR A 54 6.64 1.07 -1.26
CA THR A 54 6.81 0.08 -2.32
C THR A 54 5.83 0.28 -3.47
N PHE A 55 4.53 0.23 -3.19
CA PHE A 55 3.49 0.33 -4.23
C PHE A 55 3.40 1.73 -4.82
N GLY A 56 3.64 2.75 -4.01
CA GLY A 56 3.66 4.13 -4.48
C GLY A 56 4.81 4.45 -5.44
N GLN A 57 5.89 3.66 -5.46
CA GLN A 57 6.95 3.77 -6.47
C GLN A 57 6.59 3.06 -7.78
N ILE A 58 5.69 2.09 -7.75
CA ILE A 58 5.24 1.32 -8.93
C ILE A 58 4.02 2.01 -9.57
N ILE A 59 3.01 2.32 -8.78
CA ILE A 59 1.80 3.08 -9.16
C ILE A 59 1.66 4.26 -8.21
N PRO A 60 2.16 5.45 -8.57
CA PRO A 60 2.19 6.61 -7.68
C PRO A 60 0.80 7.10 -7.29
N GLU A 61 0.63 7.36 -6.00
CA GLU A 61 -0.56 8.02 -5.49
C GLU A 61 -0.59 9.51 -5.88
N PRO A 62 -1.79 10.10 -6.00
CA PRO A 62 -1.95 11.54 -6.06
C PRO A 62 -1.38 12.24 -4.82
N ASP A 63 -0.92 13.47 -5.00
CA ASP A 63 -0.48 14.32 -3.89
C ASP A 63 -1.69 14.85 -3.10
N TRP A 64 -2.27 13.99 -2.26
CA TRP A 64 -3.47 14.28 -1.48
C TRP A 64 -3.41 15.58 -0.68
N PRO A 65 -2.27 15.97 -0.04
CA PRO A 65 -2.14 17.23 0.66
C PRO A 65 -2.44 18.46 -0.21
N ASN A 66 -2.03 18.40 -1.47
CA ASN A 66 -2.14 19.50 -2.41
C ASN A 66 -3.36 19.41 -3.33
N MET A 67 -4.08 18.29 -3.30
CA MET A 67 -5.33 18.17 -4.06
C MET A 67 -6.48 18.86 -3.32
N PRO A 68 -7.23 19.76 -4.00
CA PRO A 68 -8.42 20.39 -3.43
C PRO A 68 -9.47 19.32 -3.07
N LEU A 69 -10.19 19.55 -1.97
CA LEU A 69 -11.34 18.73 -1.61
C LEU A 69 -12.55 19.11 -2.45
N LEU A 70 -13.22 18.10 -2.98
CA LEU A 70 -14.48 18.25 -3.67
C LEU A 70 -15.62 17.75 -2.78
N THR A 71 -16.84 18.26 -3.00
CA THR A 71 -18.03 17.84 -2.24
C THR A 71 -18.43 16.39 -2.45
N SER A 72 -17.93 15.77 -3.54
CA SER A 72 -18.13 14.35 -3.88
C SER A 72 -17.08 13.42 -3.29
N ASP A 73 -16.01 13.97 -2.67
CA ASP A 73 -14.93 13.16 -2.14
C ASP A 73 -15.40 12.35 -0.92
N ASN A 74 -14.86 11.15 -0.80
CA ASN A 74 -15.11 10.28 0.35
C ASN A 74 -14.37 10.84 1.57
N LEU A 75 -15.12 11.49 2.44
CA LEU A 75 -14.64 12.05 3.70
C LEU A 75 -15.38 11.38 4.85
N TYR A 76 -14.66 10.75 5.73
CA TYR A 76 -15.26 10.12 6.91
C TYR A 76 -15.58 11.16 7.97
N GLY A 77 -16.85 11.27 8.35
CA GLY A 77 -17.35 12.28 9.30
C GLY A 77 -18.05 13.44 8.60
N ASN A 78 -19.26 13.72 8.99
CA ASN A 78 -20.14 14.65 8.29
C ASN A 78 -19.67 16.10 8.33
N LYS A 79 -19.64 16.70 7.16
CA LYS A 79 -19.76 18.12 6.79
C LYS A 79 -18.47 18.95 6.86
N TYR A 80 -18.18 19.52 5.68
CA TYR A 80 -17.44 20.75 5.54
C TYR A 80 -17.89 21.78 6.57
N GLY A 81 -16.92 22.47 7.19
CA GLY A 81 -17.21 23.68 7.95
C GLY A 81 -18.08 24.60 7.11
N ASN A 82 -19.02 25.28 7.72
CA ASN A 82 -20.06 26.08 7.06
C ASN A 82 -19.55 27.25 6.20
N ASP A 83 -18.25 27.51 6.17
CA ASP A 83 -17.70 28.78 5.70
C ASP A 83 -16.80 28.68 4.46
N GLY A 84 -16.74 27.52 3.80
CA GLY A 84 -15.97 27.36 2.56
C GLY A 84 -14.46 27.42 2.70
N GLU A 85 -13.94 27.56 3.93
CA GLU A 85 -12.52 27.42 4.21
C GLU A 85 -12.14 25.96 4.29
N LEU A 86 -11.08 25.59 3.56
CA LEU A 86 -10.52 24.24 3.64
C LEU A 86 -10.00 24.01 5.07
N PRO A 87 -10.45 22.96 5.75
CA PRO A 87 -9.97 22.65 7.08
C PRO A 87 -8.45 22.39 7.07
N GLN A 88 -7.76 22.80 8.13
CA GLN A 88 -6.33 22.53 8.27
C GLN A 88 -6.08 21.02 8.36
N LYS A 89 -5.23 20.51 7.49
CA LYS A 89 -4.76 19.15 7.51
C LYS A 89 -3.60 18.97 8.47
N VAL A 90 -3.63 17.90 9.23
CA VAL A 90 -2.49 17.40 10.00
C VAL A 90 -2.22 15.98 9.53
N GLU A 91 -0.96 15.66 9.36
CA GLU A 91 -0.52 14.31 9.04
C GLU A 91 -0.77 13.38 10.24
N ASP A 92 -1.46 12.30 10.00
CA ASP A 92 -1.75 11.26 10.99
C ASP A 92 -1.16 9.94 10.49
N PRO A 93 -0.38 9.21 11.32
CA PRO A 93 0.30 7.99 10.90
C PRO A 93 -0.62 6.88 10.41
N TRP A 94 -1.90 6.90 10.82
CA TRP A 94 -2.87 5.85 10.53
C TRP A 94 -3.83 6.19 9.39
N THR A 95 -4.24 7.47 9.33
CA THR A 95 -5.23 7.94 8.35
C THR A 95 -4.62 8.88 7.32
N ARG A 96 -3.32 9.13 7.41
CA ARG A 96 -2.51 10.10 6.67
C ARG A 96 -2.91 11.55 6.87
N TYR A 97 -4.21 11.90 6.89
CA TYR A 97 -4.63 13.29 7.02
C TYR A 97 -5.88 13.42 7.87
N VAL A 98 -5.80 14.23 8.90
CA VAL A 98 -6.92 14.61 9.76
C VAL A 98 -7.15 16.11 9.66
N PHE A 99 -8.39 16.52 9.50
CA PHE A 99 -8.76 17.92 9.52
C PHE A 99 -9.02 18.37 10.96
N ILE A 100 -8.11 19.17 11.54
CA ILE A 100 -8.17 19.58 12.96
C ILE A 100 -9.44 20.34 13.29
N SER A 101 -9.91 21.20 12.37
CA SER A 101 -11.04 22.10 12.62
C SER A 101 -12.40 21.41 12.60
N THR A 102 -12.51 20.22 12.02
CA THR A 102 -13.80 19.54 11.79
C THR A 102 -13.83 18.10 12.27
N GLY A 103 -12.68 17.50 12.65
CA GLY A 103 -12.57 16.07 12.97
C GLY A 103 -12.86 15.14 11.77
N ILE A 104 -12.85 15.68 10.55
CA ILE A 104 -13.07 14.91 9.32
C ILE A 104 -11.76 14.25 8.89
N THR A 105 -11.81 12.97 8.55
CA THR A 105 -10.69 12.21 8.02
C THR A 105 -10.77 12.15 6.49
N ASP A 106 -9.67 12.45 5.82
CA ASP A 106 -9.57 12.31 4.38
C ASP A 106 -9.42 10.83 4.02
N GLN A 107 -10.45 10.26 3.39
CA GLN A 107 -10.50 8.84 2.99
C GLN A 107 -10.27 8.65 1.48
N ARG A 108 -9.94 9.70 0.72
CA ARG A 108 -9.71 9.61 -0.72
C ARG A 108 -8.61 8.61 -1.07
N TRP A 109 -7.56 8.56 -0.24
CA TRP A 109 -6.47 7.61 -0.38
C TRP A 109 -6.95 6.16 -0.33
N TYR A 110 -7.94 5.85 0.52
CA TYR A 110 -8.48 4.49 0.69
C TYR A 110 -9.15 3.98 -0.58
N ASP A 111 -10.12 4.75 -1.10
CA ASP A 111 -10.85 4.37 -2.32
C ASP A 111 -9.89 4.28 -3.51
N TRP A 112 -8.94 5.23 -3.59
CA TRP A 112 -7.96 5.24 -4.66
C TRP A 112 -7.03 4.01 -4.61
N ARG A 113 -6.52 3.63 -3.45
CA ARG A 113 -5.66 2.44 -3.31
C ARG A 113 -6.40 1.17 -3.63
N VAL A 114 -7.61 1.00 -3.12
CA VAL A 114 -8.45 -0.18 -3.44
C VAL A 114 -8.71 -0.27 -4.95
N GLN A 115 -8.88 0.84 -5.64
CA GLN A 115 -9.12 0.87 -7.10
C GLN A 115 -7.85 0.71 -7.94
N ASN A 116 -6.68 1.11 -7.44
CA ASN A 116 -5.45 1.17 -8.23
C ASN A 116 -4.35 0.20 -7.75
N TRP A 117 -4.44 -0.31 -6.53
CA TRP A 117 -3.51 -1.31 -5.98
C TRP A 117 -4.19 -2.64 -5.64
N ASP A 118 -5.54 -2.69 -5.69
CA ASP A 118 -6.40 -3.81 -5.23
C ASP A 118 -6.27 -4.12 -3.74
N THR A 119 -5.59 -3.28 -2.97
CA THR A 119 -5.43 -3.38 -1.53
C THR A 119 -5.38 -2.00 -0.90
N LYS A 120 -5.81 -1.88 0.36
CA LYS A 120 -5.88 -0.57 1.03
C LYS A 120 -4.55 -0.07 1.56
N TRP A 121 -3.61 -0.96 1.85
CA TRP A 121 -2.31 -0.60 2.43
C TRP A 121 -1.18 -0.94 1.46
N ASP A 122 -0.06 -0.28 1.65
CA ASP A 122 1.20 -0.67 1.01
C ASP A 122 1.66 -2.04 1.50
N ALA A 123 2.66 -2.63 0.85
CA ALA A 123 3.33 -3.83 1.34
C ALA A 123 3.87 -3.61 2.76
N TYR A 124 3.71 -4.60 3.63
CA TYR A 124 4.26 -4.57 4.98
C TYR A 124 4.83 -5.94 5.37
N ASP A 125 5.66 -5.96 6.40
CA ASP A 125 6.44 -7.14 6.79
C ASP A 125 7.25 -7.71 5.61
N VAL A 126 7.85 -6.81 4.83
CA VAL A 126 8.59 -7.16 3.62
C VAL A 126 9.90 -7.85 3.99
N VAL A 127 10.13 -9.00 3.39
CA VAL A 127 11.38 -9.77 3.48
C VAL A 127 11.91 -9.99 2.08
N VAL A 128 13.11 -9.47 1.82
CA VAL A 128 13.83 -9.66 0.55
C VAL A 128 14.93 -10.68 0.75
N THR A 129 14.96 -11.72 -0.08
CA THR A 129 16.06 -12.69 -0.14
C THR A 129 17.03 -12.27 -1.25
N ASP A 130 18.29 -12.06 -0.90
CA ASP A 130 19.32 -11.47 -1.76
C ASP A 130 20.50 -12.42 -1.96
N ASP A 131 20.24 -13.59 -2.48
CA ASP A 131 21.28 -14.60 -2.67
C ASP A 131 21.72 -14.73 -4.15
N ASP A 132 20.98 -14.15 -5.10
CA ASP A 132 21.22 -14.30 -6.53
C ASP A 132 21.00 -12.97 -7.28
N PRO A 133 21.98 -12.43 -8.00
CA PRO A 133 21.81 -11.19 -8.78
C PRO A 133 20.89 -11.35 -9.99
N ASP A 134 20.59 -12.56 -10.40
CA ASP A 134 19.72 -12.89 -11.54
C ASP A 134 18.27 -13.18 -11.12
N GLN A 135 18.00 -13.17 -9.78
CA GLN A 135 16.68 -13.46 -9.23
C GLN A 135 16.40 -12.58 -8.01
N LEU A 136 15.18 -12.13 -7.88
CA LEU A 136 14.65 -11.46 -6.69
C LEU A 136 13.55 -12.30 -6.09
N GLU A 137 13.68 -12.65 -4.82
CA GLU A 137 12.62 -13.28 -4.03
C GLU A 137 12.16 -12.32 -2.94
N VAL A 138 10.84 -12.07 -2.90
CA VAL A 138 10.22 -11.16 -1.92
C VAL A 138 9.00 -11.82 -1.31
N GLU A 139 8.92 -11.78 0.01
CA GLU A 139 7.71 -12.11 0.76
C GLU A 139 7.19 -10.85 1.48
N PHE A 140 5.89 -10.64 1.47
CA PHE A 140 5.26 -9.51 2.16
C PHE A 140 3.77 -9.76 2.37
N ASN A 141 3.16 -8.92 3.20
CA ASN A 141 1.74 -8.97 3.48
C ASN A 141 1.01 -7.79 2.83
N THR A 142 -0.24 -8.01 2.44
CA THR A 142 -1.20 -6.99 2.06
C THR A 142 -2.50 -7.15 2.85
N ALA A 143 -3.35 -6.13 2.83
CA ALA A 143 -4.61 -6.15 3.55
C ALA A 143 -5.73 -6.71 2.68
N TRP A 144 -6.29 -7.87 3.06
CA TRP A 144 -7.45 -8.58 2.51
C TRP A 144 -7.24 -9.26 1.16
N SER A 145 -6.53 -8.67 0.23
CA SER A 145 -6.42 -9.12 -1.16
C SER A 145 -5.00 -8.99 -1.68
N PRO A 146 -4.60 -9.79 -2.68
CA PRO A 146 -3.34 -9.59 -3.38
C PRO A 146 -3.40 -8.30 -4.21
N PRO A 147 -2.27 -7.62 -4.43
CA PRO A 147 -2.21 -6.39 -5.20
C PRO A 147 -2.05 -6.68 -6.70
N GLU A 148 -3.12 -7.14 -7.35
CA GLU A 148 -3.10 -7.54 -8.77
C GLU A 148 -2.60 -6.43 -9.70
N ALA A 149 -3.05 -5.20 -9.49
CA ALA A 149 -2.65 -4.05 -10.30
C ALA A 149 -1.14 -3.78 -10.22
N ILE A 150 -0.54 -3.99 -9.03
CA ILE A 150 0.92 -3.84 -8.84
C ILE A 150 1.66 -4.92 -9.62
N CYS A 151 1.20 -6.17 -9.57
CA CYS A 151 1.77 -7.27 -10.35
C CYS A 151 1.72 -6.97 -11.85
N HIS A 152 0.56 -6.51 -12.36
CA HIS A 152 0.41 -6.12 -13.75
C HIS A 152 1.32 -4.95 -14.13
N ALA A 153 1.41 -3.92 -13.30
CA ALA A 153 2.27 -2.77 -13.55
C ALA A 153 3.76 -3.15 -13.61
N ILE A 154 4.21 -4.08 -12.75
CA ILE A 154 5.58 -4.60 -12.82
C ILE A 154 5.82 -5.32 -14.16
N ARG A 155 4.90 -6.20 -14.58
CA ARG A 155 5.01 -6.91 -15.87
C ARG A 155 5.01 -5.98 -17.07
N GLU A 156 4.24 -4.91 -17.03
CA GLU A 156 4.21 -3.90 -18.10
C GLU A 156 5.47 -3.02 -18.12
N GLN A 157 5.97 -2.61 -16.95
CA GLN A 157 7.16 -1.76 -16.85
C GLN A 157 8.46 -2.51 -17.13
N TYR A 158 8.48 -3.83 -16.88
CA TYR A 158 9.66 -4.69 -17.01
C TYR A 158 9.36 -5.93 -17.87
N PRO A 159 9.08 -5.76 -19.17
CA PRO A 159 8.64 -6.86 -20.05
C PRO A 159 9.70 -7.96 -20.26
N ASP A 160 10.98 -7.66 -19.97
CA ASP A 160 12.08 -8.61 -20.06
C ASP A 160 12.22 -9.49 -18.80
N LEU A 161 11.43 -9.21 -17.77
CA LEU A 161 11.39 -10.00 -16.55
C LEU A 161 10.17 -10.91 -16.50
N ALA A 162 10.38 -12.11 -16.00
CA ALA A 162 9.30 -13.03 -15.64
C ALA A 162 8.96 -12.84 -14.16
N VAL A 163 7.67 -12.71 -13.87
CA VAL A 163 7.13 -12.51 -12.52
C VAL A 163 6.22 -13.68 -12.17
N SER A 164 6.63 -14.49 -11.21
CA SER A 164 5.81 -15.52 -10.57
C SER A 164 5.33 -14.96 -9.23
N TRP A 165 4.02 -14.82 -9.07
CA TRP A 165 3.42 -14.23 -7.89
C TRP A 165 2.37 -15.16 -7.31
N PHE A 166 2.68 -15.78 -6.18
CA PHE A 166 1.75 -16.59 -5.41
C PHE A 166 1.20 -15.78 -4.24
N TYR A 167 -0.08 -15.94 -3.95
CA TYR A 167 -0.71 -15.35 -2.77
C TYR A 167 -1.56 -16.36 -2.02
N ASP A 168 -1.70 -16.18 -0.71
CA ASP A 168 -2.68 -16.88 0.11
C ASP A 168 -3.32 -15.93 1.14
N GLU A 169 -4.62 -16.05 1.29
CA GLU A 169 -5.42 -15.33 2.29
C GLU A 169 -6.18 -16.36 3.14
N PRO A 170 -5.60 -16.78 4.28
CA PRO A 170 -6.16 -17.86 5.10
C PRO A 170 -7.52 -17.55 5.72
N GLY A 171 -7.84 -16.28 5.95
CA GLY A 171 -9.10 -15.86 6.56
C GLY A 171 -10.32 -16.06 5.65
N CYS A 172 -10.12 -15.94 4.34
CA CYS A 172 -11.14 -16.21 3.31
C CYS A 172 -10.93 -17.56 2.61
N GLU A 173 -9.94 -18.36 3.03
CA GLU A 173 -9.65 -19.69 2.50
C GLU A 173 -9.38 -19.68 0.98
N TYR A 174 -8.70 -18.66 0.45
CA TYR A 174 -8.34 -18.62 -0.96
C TYR A 174 -6.86 -18.37 -1.19
N ALA A 175 -6.32 -18.97 -2.24
CA ALA A 175 -4.95 -18.83 -2.67
C ALA A 175 -4.84 -19.05 -4.18
N GLY A 176 -3.79 -18.47 -4.80
CA GLY A 176 -3.60 -18.59 -6.24
C GLY A 176 -2.33 -17.94 -6.75
N TYR A 177 -2.24 -17.87 -8.07
CA TYR A 177 -1.21 -17.12 -8.78
C TYR A 177 -1.86 -15.96 -9.54
N LEU A 178 -1.19 -14.80 -9.53
CA LEU A 178 -1.53 -13.65 -10.36
C LEU A 178 -0.96 -13.82 -11.76
#